data_7a5280498c245a2c5052a8acc49b7f64
#
_entry.id   7a5280498c245a2c5052a8acc49b7f64
#
_cell.length_a   1.000
_cell.length_b   1.000
_cell.length_c   1.000
_cell.angle_alpha   90.00
_cell.angle_beta   90.00
_cell.angle_gamma   90.00
#
_symmetry.space_group_name_H-M   'P 1'
#
loop_
_entity.id
_entity.type
_entity.pdbx_description
1 polymer ?
#
loop_
_entity_poly.entity_id
_entity_poly.type
_entity_poly.pdbx_seq_one_letter_code
_entity_poly.pdbx_strand_id
1 'polypeptide(L)'
;MRKQIKEQWKQGPLEGPVSLAMYVKGEGRGDLDNIAGAFMDAAQGILFVDDRVSVIPELYISWSKATKANSEWIIHIYHLGSSLE
;
A
#
# COMPACT_ATOMS: atom_id res chain seq x y z
N MET A 1 9.27 5.77 -6.29
CA MET A 1 8.06 5.01 -5.90
C MET A 1 6.77 5.69 -6.32
N ARG A 2 6.61 6.98 -6.07
CA ARG A 2 5.36 7.65 -6.47
C ARG A 2 5.08 7.54 -7.96
N LYS A 3 6.13 7.61 -8.78
CA LYS A 3 5.94 7.54 -10.22
C LYS A 3 5.34 6.19 -10.65
N GLN A 4 5.86 5.10 -10.09
CA GLN A 4 5.33 3.77 -10.41
C GLN A 4 3.90 3.61 -9.96
N ILE A 5 3.56 4.16 -8.79
CA ILE A 5 2.19 4.10 -8.30
C ILE A 5 1.26 4.87 -9.24
N LYS A 6 1.67 6.06 -9.63
CA LYS A 6 0.88 6.86 -10.56
C LYS A 6 0.66 6.16 -11.90
N GLU A 7 1.67 5.46 -12.39
CA GLU A 7 1.57 4.78 -13.67
C GLU A 7 0.59 3.64 -13.63
N GLN A 8 0.46 2.97 -12.48
CA GLN A 8 -0.40 1.80 -12.37
C GLN A 8 -1.79 2.13 -11.85
N TRP A 9 -1.96 3.25 -11.16
CA TRP A 9 -3.24 3.60 -10.56
C TRP A 9 -3.79 4.85 -11.23
N LYS A 10 -4.82 4.67 -12.06
CA LYS A 10 -5.37 5.76 -12.86
C LYS A 10 -6.71 6.28 -12.36
N GLN A 11 -7.24 5.68 -11.32
CA GLN A 11 -8.58 6.02 -10.84
C GLN A 11 -8.65 7.25 -9.96
N GLY A 12 -7.51 7.70 -9.46
CA GLY A 12 -7.51 8.77 -8.50
C GLY A 12 -7.62 8.22 -7.07
N PRO A 13 -7.42 9.07 -6.07
CA PRO A 13 -7.34 8.59 -4.70
C PRO A 13 -8.68 8.16 -4.14
N LEU A 14 -8.66 7.06 -3.39
CA LEU A 14 -9.84 6.56 -2.69
C LEU A 14 -10.02 7.32 -1.39
N GLU A 15 -11.26 7.61 -1.06
CA GLU A 15 -11.55 8.33 0.18
C GLU A 15 -11.65 7.40 1.39
N GLY A 16 -11.73 6.11 1.13
CA GLY A 16 -11.80 5.14 2.21
C GLY A 16 -13.23 4.91 2.66
N PRO A 17 -13.43 4.02 3.64
CA PRO A 17 -12.37 3.20 4.24
C PRO A 17 -11.89 2.09 3.30
N VAL A 18 -10.62 1.80 3.36
CA VAL A 18 -10.02 0.76 2.52
C VAL A 18 -9.16 -0.15 3.37
N SER A 19 -9.00 -1.39 2.90
CA SER A 19 -8.07 -2.34 3.47
C SER A 19 -6.88 -2.44 2.53
N LEU A 20 -5.68 -2.32 3.08
CA LEU A 20 -4.46 -2.34 2.28
C LEU A 20 -3.66 -3.57 2.64
N ALA A 21 -3.33 -4.39 1.64
CA ALA A 21 -2.49 -5.55 1.84
C ALA A 21 -1.22 -5.41 0.98
N MET A 22 -0.07 -5.51 1.62
CA MET A 22 1.22 -5.36 0.98
C MET A 22 2.00 -6.65 1.09
N TYR A 23 2.43 -7.19 -0.04
CA TYR A 23 3.27 -8.37 -0.09
C TYR A 23 4.61 -7.94 -0.68
N VAL A 24 5.64 -7.93 0.16
CA VAL A 24 6.94 -7.40 -0.21
C VAL A 24 7.93 -8.53 -0.35
N LYS A 25 8.61 -8.59 -1.49
CA LYS A 25 9.68 -9.56 -1.72
C LYS A 25 10.98 -8.79 -1.84
N GLY A 26 11.98 -9.21 -1.10
CA GLY A 26 13.26 -8.51 -1.14
C GLY A 26 14.33 -9.22 -0.33
N GLU A 27 15.46 -8.56 -0.19
CA GLU A 27 16.64 -9.13 0.45
C GLU A 27 16.58 -9.11 1.97
N GLY A 28 15.58 -8.47 2.54
CA GLY A 28 15.40 -8.47 3.98
C GLY A 28 15.99 -7.29 4.69
N ARG A 29 16.09 -6.17 4.01
CA ARG A 29 16.61 -4.94 4.61
C ARG A 29 15.48 -4.07 5.09
N GLY A 30 15.69 -3.46 6.25
CA GLY A 30 14.74 -2.56 6.83
C GLY A 30 13.65 -3.30 7.60
N ASP A 31 12.83 -2.53 8.26
CA ASP A 31 11.74 -3.03 9.09
C ASP A 31 10.42 -2.90 8.35
N LEU A 32 9.47 -3.77 8.68
CA LEU A 32 8.17 -3.75 8.02
C LEU A 32 7.45 -2.42 8.21
N ASP A 33 7.52 -1.84 9.39
CA ASP A 33 6.86 -0.57 9.64
C ASP A 33 7.47 0.56 8.82
N ASN A 34 8.78 0.54 8.61
CA ASN A 34 9.44 1.52 7.76
C ASN A 34 9.03 1.36 6.31
N ILE A 35 8.92 0.12 5.85
CA ILE A 35 8.50 -0.16 4.49
C ILE A 35 7.06 0.31 4.28
N ALA A 36 6.18 -0.02 5.20
CA ALA A 36 4.79 0.40 5.12
C ALA A 36 4.66 1.92 5.14
N GLY A 37 5.40 2.58 6.04
CA GLY A 37 5.36 4.03 6.13
C GLY A 37 5.83 4.71 4.86
N ALA A 38 6.91 4.20 4.27
CA ALA A 38 7.45 4.76 3.03
C ALA A 38 6.44 4.62 1.89
N PHE A 39 5.78 3.45 1.81
CA PHE A 39 4.77 3.24 0.78
C PHE A 39 3.58 4.16 0.99
N MET A 40 3.09 4.26 2.22
CA MET A 40 1.92 5.06 2.50
C MET A 40 2.18 6.54 2.23
N ASP A 41 3.37 7.02 2.56
CA ASP A 41 3.74 8.40 2.22
C ASP A 41 3.77 8.61 0.71
N ALA A 42 4.32 7.66 -0.02
CA ALA A 42 4.41 7.77 -1.47
C ALA A 42 3.05 7.67 -2.15
N ALA A 43 2.14 6.90 -1.56
CA ALA A 43 0.83 6.64 -2.16
C ALA A 43 -0.22 7.67 -1.78
N GLN A 44 0.05 8.47 -0.77
CA GLN A 44 -0.92 9.47 -0.32
C GLN A 44 -1.19 10.49 -1.43
N GLY A 45 -2.46 10.71 -1.71
CA GLY A 45 -2.86 11.58 -2.80
C GLY A 45 -2.94 10.88 -4.14
N ILE A 46 -2.48 9.63 -4.23
CA ILE A 46 -2.54 8.85 -5.46
C ILE A 46 -3.50 7.68 -5.30
N LEU A 47 -3.25 6.80 -4.32
CA LEU A 47 -4.12 5.66 -4.05
C LEU A 47 -5.24 6.01 -3.08
N PHE A 48 -4.95 6.84 -2.11
CA PHE A 48 -5.93 7.24 -1.09
C PHE A 48 -5.67 8.68 -0.69
N VAL A 49 -6.69 9.32 -0.16
CA VAL A 49 -6.60 10.75 0.14
C VAL A 49 -5.69 11.03 1.33
N ASP A 50 -5.60 10.09 2.28
CA ASP A 50 -4.85 10.32 3.49
C ASP A 50 -4.53 8.96 4.10
N ASP A 51 -3.54 8.89 4.97
CA ASP A 51 -3.15 7.65 5.62
C ASP A 51 -3.71 7.50 7.03
N ARG A 52 -4.68 8.32 7.41
CA ARG A 52 -5.28 8.23 8.74
C ARG A 52 -6.13 6.97 8.88
N VAL A 53 -6.38 6.56 10.11
CA VAL A 53 -7.08 5.29 10.36
C VAL A 53 -8.51 5.30 9.85
N SER A 54 -9.13 6.46 9.68
CA SER A 54 -10.48 6.51 9.12
C SER A 54 -10.49 6.21 7.63
N VAL A 55 -9.35 6.38 6.96
CA VAL A 55 -9.21 6.09 5.54
C VAL A 55 -8.66 4.68 5.34
N ILE A 56 -7.66 4.29 6.15
CA ILE A 56 -7.05 2.97 6.07
C ILE A 56 -7.15 2.29 7.44
N PRO A 57 -8.34 1.78 7.80
CA PRO A 57 -8.49 1.11 9.09
C PRO A 57 -7.82 -0.25 9.17
N GLU A 58 -7.48 -0.83 8.02
CA GLU A 58 -6.85 -2.15 7.99
C GLU A 58 -5.60 -2.11 7.14
N LEU A 59 -4.51 -2.60 7.71
CA LEU A 59 -3.24 -2.70 7.00
C LEU A 59 -2.63 -4.06 7.27
N TYR A 60 -2.32 -4.77 6.20
CA TYR A 60 -1.63 -6.05 6.29
C TYR A 60 -0.34 -5.93 5.49
N ILE A 61 0.76 -6.40 6.08
CA ILE A 61 2.04 -6.40 5.37
C ILE A 61 2.78 -7.69 5.70
N SER A 62 3.34 -8.30 4.67
CA SER A 62 4.18 -9.46 4.85
C SER A 62 5.41 -9.34 3.98
N TRP A 63 6.47 -10.04 4.39
CA TRP A 63 7.72 -10.03 3.66
C TRP A 63 8.15 -11.45 3.38
N SER A 64 8.71 -11.68 2.21
CA SER A 64 9.35 -12.94 1.89
C SER A 64 10.67 -12.65 1.22
N LYS A 65 11.61 -13.58 1.41
CA LYS A 65 12.96 -13.37 0.88
C LYS A 65 13.00 -13.58 -0.62
N ALA A 66 13.72 -12.70 -1.29
CA ALA A 66 13.95 -12.82 -2.72
C ALA A 66 15.27 -12.13 -3.04
N THR A 67 15.87 -12.50 -4.17
CA THR A 67 17.09 -11.83 -4.62
C THR A 67 16.73 -10.42 -5.09
N LYS A 68 17.74 -9.57 -5.21
CA LYS A 68 17.51 -8.21 -5.67
C LYS A 68 16.83 -8.19 -7.03
N ALA A 69 17.21 -9.11 -7.92
CA ALA A 69 16.62 -9.16 -9.25
C ALA A 69 15.16 -9.56 -9.25
N ASN A 70 14.72 -10.26 -8.20
CA ASN A 70 13.33 -10.72 -8.08
C ASN A 70 12.54 -9.95 -7.03
N SER A 71 13.08 -8.83 -6.59
CA SER A 71 12.39 -7.99 -5.61
C SER A 71 11.16 -7.36 -6.24
N GLU A 72 10.05 -7.36 -5.49
CA GLU A 72 8.84 -6.71 -5.97
C GLU A 72 7.92 -6.41 -4.81
N TRP A 73 7.02 -5.48 -5.05
CA TRP A 73 5.98 -5.15 -4.09
C TRP A 73 4.65 -5.39 -4.77
N ILE A 74 3.81 -6.21 -4.15
CA ILE A 74 2.48 -6.50 -4.65
C ILE A 74 1.50 -5.86 -3.68
N ILE A 75 0.68 -4.95 -4.18
CA ILE A 75 -0.22 -4.17 -3.35
C ILE A 75 -1.66 -4.47 -3.76
N HIS A 76 -2.46 -4.87 -2.79
CA HIS A 76 -3.89 -5.05 -3.00
C HIS A 76 -4.62 -4.02 -2.16
N ILE A 77 -5.57 -3.34 -2.76
CA ILE A 77 -6.37 -2.37 -2.04
C ILE A 77 -7.83 -2.74 -2.22
N TYR A 78 -8.55 -2.86 -1.11
CA TYR A 78 -9.95 -3.27 -1.12
C TYR A 78 -10.79 -2.16 -0.51
N HIS A 79 -11.83 -1.79 -1.22
CA HIS A 79 -12.78 -0.81 -0.71
C HIS A 79 -13.65 -1.50 0.33
N LEU A 80 -13.63 -1.01 1.56
CA LEU A 80 -14.43 -1.59 2.63
C LEU A 80 -15.84 -1.04 2.54
N GLY A 81 -16.78 -1.94 2.63
CA GLY A 81 -18.13 -1.68 2.27
C GLY A 81 -18.83 -0.57 3.00
N SER A 82 -18.76 0.60 2.44
CA SER A 82 -19.58 1.68 2.91
C SER A 82 -21.06 1.35 2.76
N SER A 83 -21.35 0.41 1.92
CA SER A 83 -22.71 -0.01 1.69
C SER A 83 -23.34 -0.71 2.88
N LEU A 84 -22.59 -0.91 3.92
CA LEU A 84 -23.09 -1.58 5.09
C LEU A 84 -24.11 -0.79 5.87
N GLU A 85 -24.13 0.46 5.65
CA GLU A 85 -25.07 1.29 6.36
C GLU A 85 -26.45 1.03 5.97
#